data_ff7aa74f98e1f731faaf5091429079ae
#
_entry.id   ff7aa74f98e1f731faaf5091429079ae
#
_cell.length_a   1.000
_cell.length_b   1.000
_cell.length_c   1.000
_cell.angle_alpha   90.00
_cell.angle_beta   90.00
_cell.angle_gamma   90.00
#
_symmetry.space_group_name_H-M   'P 1'
#
loop_
_entity.id
_entity.type
_entity.pdbx_description
1 polymer ?
#
loop_
_entity_poly.entity_id
_entity_poly.type
_entity_poly.pdbx_seq_one_letter_code
_entity_poly.pdbx_strand_id
1 'polypeptide(L)'
;VPDAWKRPTRARVLRIRDRLREVYGIPRMAPHGRPLDELILTVLSQSTNDRNRDVAFLRLRERFATPGEPIDYAAMLAAPVSEVEVAIRPGGISKVKSARIQAILAAIAGTEPPGAASTPGAAAGSPPTGDALSLEWMRDAPVEKSRTYLCALPGVGRKTAACVLLFSFGLPDIPVDTHVSRVGTRLGLFRPGAPFEELHDQMLAITPPGEELEFHVNLLRHGRRTCHSRTPACAECALARMCPSRGAFASRP
;
A
#
# COMPACT_ATOMS: atom_id res chain seq x y z
N VAL A 1 -25.59 3.51 -27.07
CA VAL A 1 -24.25 3.78 -26.50
C VAL A 1 -24.45 3.76 -24.98
N PRO A 2 -23.78 2.87 -24.21
CA PRO A 2 -23.89 2.92 -22.76
C PRO A 2 -23.40 4.30 -22.31
N ASP A 3 -24.15 4.93 -21.37
CA ASP A 3 -23.84 6.23 -20.81
C ASP A 3 -22.36 6.30 -20.42
N ALA A 4 -21.65 7.29 -20.95
CA ALA A 4 -20.24 7.49 -20.62
C ALA A 4 -20.10 7.60 -19.09
N TRP A 5 -19.19 6.80 -18.50
CA TRP A 5 -18.96 6.84 -17.06
C TRP A 5 -18.74 8.27 -16.59
N LYS A 6 -19.48 8.66 -15.57
CA LYS A 6 -19.33 9.96 -14.91
C LYS A 6 -18.65 9.77 -13.57
N ARG A 7 -17.65 10.61 -13.28
CA ARG A 7 -17.03 10.65 -11.97
C ARG A 7 -18.11 10.74 -10.87
N PRO A 8 -18.02 9.96 -9.79
CA PRO A 8 -18.98 10.05 -8.69
C PRO A 8 -19.05 11.47 -8.13
N THR A 9 -20.26 11.94 -7.87
CA THR A 9 -20.44 13.24 -7.23
C THR A 9 -19.94 13.21 -5.80
N ARG A 10 -19.47 14.35 -5.28
CA ARG A 10 -19.03 14.48 -3.88
C ARG A 10 -20.12 13.99 -2.91
N ALA A 11 -21.38 14.34 -3.14
CA ALA A 11 -22.50 13.89 -2.30
C ALA A 11 -22.66 12.37 -2.26
N ARG A 12 -22.39 11.68 -3.38
CA ARG A 12 -22.41 10.21 -3.43
C ARG A 12 -21.25 9.62 -2.63
N VAL A 13 -20.05 10.16 -2.79
CA VAL A 13 -18.86 9.69 -2.05
C VAL A 13 -19.05 9.86 -0.55
N LEU A 14 -19.53 11.03 -0.12
CA LEU A 14 -19.82 11.30 1.30
C LEU A 14 -20.86 10.32 1.86
N ARG A 15 -21.96 10.03 1.15
CA ARG A 15 -22.94 9.03 1.59
C ARG A 15 -22.34 7.63 1.73
N ILE A 16 -21.45 7.22 0.82
CA ILE A 16 -20.74 5.94 0.93
C ILE A 16 -19.84 5.94 2.15
N ARG A 17 -19.03 6.99 2.35
CA ARG A 17 -18.17 7.18 3.51
C ARG A 17 -18.97 7.11 4.81
N ASP A 18 -20.08 7.84 4.92
CA ASP A 18 -20.92 7.90 6.12
C ASP A 18 -21.49 6.52 6.48
N ARG A 19 -21.98 5.79 5.46
CA ARG A 19 -22.47 4.41 5.69
C ARG A 19 -21.36 3.45 6.10
N LEU A 20 -20.15 3.59 5.56
CA LEU A 20 -19.00 2.80 6.00
C LEU A 20 -18.59 3.17 7.44
N ARG A 21 -18.65 4.46 7.79
CA ARG A 21 -18.38 4.97 9.13
C ARG A 21 -19.38 4.44 10.17
N GLU A 22 -20.66 4.37 9.84
CA GLU A 22 -21.68 3.78 10.70
C GLU A 22 -21.40 2.30 11.01
N VAL A 23 -20.85 1.55 10.06
CA VAL A 23 -20.58 0.11 10.21
C VAL A 23 -19.22 -0.16 10.86
N TYR A 24 -18.18 0.59 10.50
CA TYR A 24 -16.78 0.27 10.85
C TYR A 24 -16.14 1.29 11.78
N GLY A 25 -16.81 2.41 12.04
CA GLY A 25 -16.27 3.52 12.85
C GLY A 25 -15.23 4.34 12.07
N ILE A 26 -14.66 5.31 12.78
CA ILE A 26 -13.52 6.10 12.30
C ILE A 26 -12.25 5.42 12.80
N PRO A 27 -11.37 4.91 11.92
CA PRO A 27 -10.11 4.31 12.36
C PRO A 27 -9.23 5.39 12.99
N ARG A 28 -8.71 5.08 14.18
CA ARG A 28 -7.74 5.94 14.87
C ARG A 28 -6.37 5.26 14.78
N MET A 29 -5.53 5.78 13.91
CA MET A 29 -4.16 5.33 13.74
C MET A 29 -3.30 6.56 13.45
N ALA A 30 -2.43 6.89 14.40
CA ALA A 30 -1.43 7.93 14.16
C ALA A 30 -0.37 7.42 13.17
N PRO A 31 0.18 8.29 12.33
CA PRO A 31 1.35 7.96 11.53
C PRO A 31 2.48 7.49 12.45
N HIS A 32 3.10 6.35 12.12
CA HIS A 32 4.07 5.74 13.03
C HIS A 32 5.50 6.27 12.85
N GLY A 33 5.77 7.12 11.85
CA GLY A 33 7.06 7.78 11.64
C GLY A 33 8.22 6.83 11.30
N ARG A 34 7.94 5.66 10.73
CA ARG A 34 8.97 4.66 10.37
C ARG A 34 8.83 4.25 8.91
N PRO A 35 9.23 5.10 7.97
CA PRO A 35 8.95 4.88 6.55
C PRO A 35 9.68 3.67 5.94
N LEU A 36 10.88 3.35 6.38
CA LEU A 36 11.59 2.14 5.94
C LEU A 36 10.90 0.87 6.46
N ASP A 37 10.46 0.86 7.73
CA ASP A 37 9.69 -0.25 8.28
C ASP A 37 8.42 -0.50 7.45
N GLU A 38 7.67 0.56 7.13
CA GLU A 38 6.46 0.44 6.32
C GLU A 38 6.74 -0.03 4.89
N LEU A 39 7.81 0.49 4.28
CA LEU A 39 8.23 0.07 2.95
C LEU A 39 8.53 -1.42 2.90
N ILE A 40 9.35 -1.91 3.83
CA ILE A 40 9.73 -3.32 3.91
C ILE A 40 8.51 -4.20 4.28
N LEU A 41 7.70 -3.77 5.24
CA LEU A 41 6.46 -4.47 5.63
C LEU A 41 5.51 -4.61 4.42
N THR A 42 5.38 -3.55 3.62
CA THR A 42 4.55 -3.57 2.41
C THR A 42 5.13 -4.49 1.33
N VAL A 43 6.45 -4.55 1.15
CA VAL A 43 7.10 -5.53 0.27
C VAL A 43 6.81 -6.96 0.77
N LEU A 44 6.92 -7.21 2.08
CA LEU A 44 6.61 -8.52 2.66
C LEU A 44 5.13 -8.90 2.49
N SER A 45 4.22 -7.94 2.43
CA SER A 45 2.78 -8.18 2.23
C SER A 45 2.41 -8.66 0.84
N GLN A 46 3.29 -8.51 -0.15
CA GLN A 46 3.02 -8.93 -1.52
C GLN A 46 2.80 -10.45 -1.60
N SER A 47 1.65 -10.87 -2.15
CA SER A 47 1.28 -12.28 -2.31
C SER A 47 1.40 -13.11 -1.01
N THR A 48 1.05 -12.51 0.13
CA THR A 48 1.07 -13.19 1.43
C THR A 48 -0.08 -12.70 2.31
N ASN A 49 -0.43 -13.47 3.34
CA ASN A 49 -1.42 -13.05 4.33
C ASN A 49 -0.77 -12.24 5.45
N ASP A 50 -1.60 -11.47 6.20
CA ASP A 50 -1.11 -10.57 7.23
C ASP A 50 -0.29 -11.28 8.30
N ARG A 51 -0.71 -12.49 8.75
CA ARG A 51 0.00 -13.28 9.77
C ARG A 51 1.42 -13.63 9.33
N ASN A 52 1.57 -14.15 8.12
CA ASN A 52 2.88 -14.57 7.61
C ASN A 52 3.79 -13.37 7.34
N ARG A 53 3.21 -12.24 6.88
CA ARG A 53 3.91 -10.97 6.78
C ARG A 53 4.47 -10.53 8.13
N ASP A 54 3.64 -10.53 9.16
CA ASP A 54 4.02 -10.07 10.49
C ASP A 54 5.11 -10.95 11.12
N VAL A 55 5.01 -12.28 10.94
CA VAL A 55 6.05 -13.23 11.38
C VAL A 55 7.37 -12.97 10.64
N ALA A 56 7.32 -12.73 9.32
CA ALA A 56 8.53 -12.43 8.55
C ALA A 56 9.17 -11.11 9.00
N PHE A 57 8.37 -10.08 9.24
CA PHE A 57 8.87 -8.80 9.74
C PHE A 57 9.46 -8.90 11.15
N LEU A 58 8.81 -9.65 12.04
CA LEU A 58 9.36 -9.92 13.38
C LEU A 58 10.72 -10.60 13.32
N ARG A 59 10.89 -11.62 12.48
CA ARG A 59 12.18 -12.30 12.30
C ARG A 59 13.26 -11.40 11.70
N LEU A 60 12.91 -10.46 10.82
CA LEU A 60 13.85 -9.43 10.38
C LEU A 60 14.31 -8.56 11.56
N ARG A 61 13.40 -8.17 12.43
CA ARG A 61 13.75 -7.43 13.64
C ARG A 61 14.63 -8.24 14.59
N GLU A 62 14.29 -9.48 14.83
CA GLU A 62 15.11 -10.39 15.68
C GLU A 62 16.53 -10.55 15.12
N ARG A 63 16.68 -10.54 13.79
CA ARG A 63 17.99 -10.72 13.15
C ARG A 63 18.82 -9.45 13.01
N PHE A 64 18.16 -8.30 12.75
CA PHE A 64 18.80 -7.05 12.38
C PHE A 64 18.52 -5.89 13.34
N ALA A 65 17.99 -6.14 14.52
CA ALA A 65 17.83 -5.11 15.54
C ALA A 65 18.37 -5.60 16.89
N THR A 66 18.95 -4.68 17.65
CA THR A 66 19.18 -4.89 19.08
C THR A 66 17.83 -4.79 19.82
N PRO A 67 17.60 -5.59 20.88
CA PRO A 67 16.36 -5.49 21.65
C PRO A 67 16.05 -4.06 22.09
N GLY A 68 14.88 -3.55 21.71
CA GLY A 68 14.44 -2.18 21.99
C GLY A 68 14.78 -1.16 20.90
N GLU A 69 15.69 -1.46 20.00
CA GLU A 69 16.13 -0.55 18.95
C GLU A 69 15.40 -0.78 17.61
N PRO A 70 15.40 0.18 16.70
CA PRO A 70 14.93 0.01 15.33
C PRO A 70 15.77 -1.03 14.56
N ILE A 71 15.26 -1.49 13.41
CA ILE A 71 16.00 -2.37 12.51
C ILE A 71 17.23 -1.62 11.97
N ASP A 72 18.40 -2.26 12.03
CA ASP A 72 19.61 -1.80 11.36
C ASP A 72 19.55 -2.16 9.87
N TYR A 73 19.07 -1.24 9.07
CA TYR A 73 18.96 -1.41 7.63
C TYR A 73 20.32 -1.38 6.92
N ALA A 74 21.33 -0.76 7.51
CA ALA A 74 22.69 -0.78 6.97
C ALA A 74 23.30 -2.18 7.13
N ALA A 75 23.16 -2.80 8.30
CA ALA A 75 23.55 -4.19 8.51
C ALA A 75 22.77 -5.14 7.59
N MET A 76 21.47 -4.91 7.38
CA MET A 76 20.66 -5.72 6.45
C MET A 76 21.11 -5.56 4.99
N LEU A 77 21.52 -4.36 4.57
CA LEU A 77 22.06 -4.12 3.24
C LEU A 77 23.42 -4.84 3.06
N ALA A 78 24.29 -4.80 4.06
CA ALA A 78 25.61 -5.43 4.02
C ALA A 78 25.57 -6.97 4.14
N ALA A 79 24.48 -7.52 4.66
CA ALA A 79 24.35 -8.97 4.88
C ALA A 79 24.21 -9.74 3.55
N PRO A 80 24.63 -11.02 3.51
CA PRO A 80 24.32 -11.89 2.37
C PRO A 80 22.82 -11.97 2.12
N VAL A 81 22.38 -11.93 0.84
CA VAL A 81 20.95 -12.07 0.46
C VAL A 81 20.31 -13.31 1.09
N SER A 82 21.05 -14.41 1.17
CA SER A 82 20.59 -15.67 1.79
C SER A 82 20.20 -15.53 3.25
N GLU A 83 20.83 -14.63 3.98
CA GLU A 83 20.52 -14.37 5.37
C GLU A 83 19.18 -13.64 5.53
N VAL A 84 18.96 -12.60 4.73
CA VAL A 84 17.65 -11.92 4.63
C VAL A 84 16.57 -12.90 4.18
N GLU A 85 16.86 -13.74 3.18
CA GLU A 85 15.95 -14.76 2.68
C GLU A 85 15.50 -15.73 3.79
N VAL A 86 16.43 -16.23 4.59
CA VAL A 86 16.13 -17.14 5.71
C VAL A 86 15.21 -16.46 6.72
N ALA A 87 15.48 -15.21 7.08
CA ALA A 87 14.69 -14.46 8.03
C ALA A 87 13.23 -14.29 7.54
N ILE A 88 13.03 -13.97 6.26
CA ILE A 88 11.68 -13.69 5.72
C ILE A 88 10.96 -14.92 5.14
N ARG A 89 11.53 -16.12 5.26
CA ARG A 89 10.94 -17.35 4.68
C ARG A 89 9.46 -17.58 5.01
N PRO A 90 8.95 -17.28 6.22
CA PRO A 90 7.52 -17.39 6.51
C PRO A 90 6.63 -16.51 5.65
N GLY A 91 7.14 -15.39 5.13
CA GLY A 91 6.42 -14.46 4.27
C GLY A 91 6.18 -14.94 2.84
N GLY A 92 6.68 -16.13 2.48
CA GLY A 92 6.57 -16.69 1.12
C GLY A 92 7.34 -15.89 0.06
N ILE A 93 7.68 -16.55 -1.06
CA ILE A 93 8.46 -15.95 -2.17
C ILE A 93 9.74 -15.25 -1.65
N SER A 94 10.36 -15.85 -0.63
CA SER A 94 11.46 -15.25 0.14
C SER A 94 12.65 -14.86 -0.72
N LYS A 95 13.04 -15.70 -1.68
CA LYS A 95 14.16 -15.45 -2.61
C LYS A 95 13.98 -14.14 -3.41
N VAL A 96 12.77 -13.90 -3.93
CA VAL A 96 12.48 -12.69 -4.72
C VAL A 96 12.37 -11.47 -3.81
N LYS A 97 11.73 -11.64 -2.64
CA LYS A 97 11.54 -10.53 -1.70
C LYS A 97 12.85 -10.08 -1.06
N SER A 98 13.76 -11.01 -0.68
CA SER A 98 15.05 -10.66 -0.10
C SER A 98 15.93 -9.86 -1.07
N ALA A 99 16.04 -10.32 -2.32
CA ALA A 99 16.76 -9.59 -3.37
C ALA A 99 16.14 -8.19 -3.61
N ARG A 100 14.80 -8.09 -3.62
CA ARG A 100 14.10 -6.82 -3.78
C ARG A 100 14.34 -5.87 -2.61
N ILE A 101 14.29 -6.36 -1.38
CA ILE A 101 14.57 -5.57 -0.17
C ILE A 101 15.97 -4.97 -0.25
N GLN A 102 16.98 -5.77 -0.55
CA GLN A 102 18.35 -5.25 -0.67
C GLN A 102 18.52 -4.29 -1.84
N ALA A 103 17.88 -4.54 -2.98
CA ALA A 103 17.89 -3.60 -4.10
C ALA A 103 17.24 -2.26 -3.76
N ILE A 104 16.15 -2.27 -2.98
CA ILE A 104 15.51 -1.04 -2.47
C ILE A 104 16.46 -0.29 -1.53
N LEU A 105 17.06 -0.98 -0.56
CA LEU A 105 17.99 -0.36 0.40
C LEU A 105 19.23 0.20 -0.30
N ALA A 106 19.77 -0.52 -1.27
CA ALA A 106 20.89 -0.04 -2.09
C ALA A 106 20.53 1.21 -2.90
N ALA A 107 19.34 1.24 -3.51
CA ALA A 107 18.88 2.40 -4.25
C ALA A 107 18.68 3.62 -3.35
N ILE A 108 18.17 3.43 -2.13
CA ILE A 108 18.02 4.51 -1.15
C ILE A 108 19.40 5.00 -0.68
N ALA A 109 20.34 4.09 -0.43
CA ALA A 109 21.72 4.43 -0.02
C ALA A 109 22.56 5.05 -1.16
N GLY A 110 22.07 5.03 -2.42
CA GLY A 110 22.85 5.45 -3.58
C GLY A 110 23.99 4.51 -3.94
N THR A 111 23.92 3.23 -3.52
CA THR A 111 24.93 2.19 -3.74
C THR A 111 24.36 1.07 -4.61
N GLU A 112 25.22 0.34 -5.34
CA GLU A 112 24.79 -0.86 -6.06
C GLU A 112 24.55 -2.04 -5.08
N PRO A 113 23.49 -2.85 -5.29
CA PRO A 113 23.25 -4.01 -4.44
C PRO A 113 24.35 -5.06 -4.63
N PRO A 114 24.74 -5.79 -3.57
CA PRO A 114 25.74 -6.85 -3.66
C PRO A 114 25.36 -7.92 -4.70
N GLY A 115 26.21 -8.12 -5.72
CA GLY A 115 26.01 -9.13 -6.77
C GLY A 115 25.11 -8.71 -7.95
N ALA A 116 24.80 -7.45 -8.12
CA ALA A 116 24.10 -6.95 -9.31
C ALA A 116 25.05 -6.89 -10.51
N ALA A 117 24.64 -7.51 -11.62
CA ALA A 117 25.21 -7.17 -12.92
C ALA A 117 24.72 -5.77 -13.30
N SER A 118 25.63 -4.87 -13.59
CA SER A 118 25.38 -3.46 -13.89
C SER A 118 24.29 -3.28 -14.95
N THR A 119 23.12 -2.76 -14.55
CA THR A 119 22.10 -2.31 -15.50
C THR A 119 22.18 -0.79 -15.59
N PRO A 120 22.57 -0.23 -16.74
CA PRO A 120 22.63 1.23 -16.90
C PRO A 120 21.22 1.82 -16.91
N GLY A 121 20.92 2.81 -16.06
CA GLY A 121 19.83 3.70 -16.32
C GLY A 121 18.77 4.01 -15.25
N ALA A 122 19.05 3.90 -13.98
CA ALA A 122 18.17 4.47 -12.95
C ALA A 122 18.87 5.64 -12.24
N ALA A 123 18.83 6.80 -12.83
CA ALA A 123 19.16 8.05 -12.14
C ALA A 123 17.99 8.38 -11.20
N ALA A 124 17.96 7.76 -10.03
CA ALA A 124 17.18 8.28 -8.92
C ALA A 124 17.79 9.62 -8.53
N GLY A 125 17.00 10.68 -8.50
CA GLY A 125 17.45 11.99 -8.01
C GLY A 125 18.05 11.82 -6.62
N SER A 126 19.29 12.31 -6.44
CA SER A 126 20.04 12.16 -5.19
C SER A 126 19.19 12.57 -3.99
N PRO A 127 19.09 11.74 -2.94
CA PRO A 127 18.46 12.15 -1.70
C PRO A 127 19.24 13.34 -1.12
N PRO A 128 18.55 14.28 -0.44
CA PRO A 128 19.23 15.34 0.26
C PRO A 128 20.18 14.74 1.31
N THR A 129 21.32 15.41 1.50
CA THR A 129 22.37 15.04 2.44
C THR A 129 21.83 14.80 3.85
N GLY A 130 21.82 13.56 4.27
CA GLY A 130 21.36 13.06 5.57
C GLY A 130 21.81 11.61 5.71
N ASP A 131 21.33 10.93 6.73
CA ASP A 131 21.57 9.49 6.94
C ASP A 131 21.28 8.73 5.62
N ALA A 132 22.27 8.04 5.09
CA ALA A 132 22.23 7.45 3.74
C ALA A 132 21.03 6.52 3.53
N LEU A 133 20.51 5.90 4.61
CA LEU A 133 19.32 5.04 4.61
C LEU A 133 18.16 5.73 5.33
N SER A 134 17.75 6.93 4.87
CA SER A 134 16.64 7.66 5.45
C SER A 134 15.65 8.13 4.38
N LEU A 135 14.37 8.05 4.72
CA LEU A 135 13.26 8.61 3.96
C LEU A 135 12.57 9.77 4.69
N GLU A 136 13.14 10.25 5.81
CA GLU A 136 12.53 11.29 6.65
C GLU A 136 12.36 12.63 5.93
N TRP A 137 13.18 12.92 4.93
CA TRP A 137 13.05 14.10 4.08
C TRP A 137 11.68 14.22 3.39
N MET A 138 10.94 13.09 3.26
CA MET A 138 9.61 13.08 2.66
C MET A 138 8.57 13.80 3.51
N ARG A 139 8.82 13.96 4.81
CA ARG A 139 7.91 14.64 5.73
C ARG A 139 7.63 16.08 5.32
N ASP A 140 8.66 16.77 4.86
CA ASP A 140 8.63 18.19 4.51
C ASP A 140 8.64 18.43 3.00
N ALA A 141 8.72 17.38 2.21
CA ALA A 141 8.73 17.45 0.75
C ALA A 141 7.31 17.47 0.16
N PRO A 142 7.13 18.05 -1.02
CA PRO A 142 5.88 17.89 -1.78
C PRO A 142 5.55 16.40 -1.99
N VAL A 143 4.30 16.01 -1.73
CA VAL A 143 3.84 14.60 -1.82
C VAL A 143 4.15 13.98 -3.18
N GLU A 144 3.98 14.75 -4.26
CA GLU A 144 4.28 14.30 -5.62
C GLU A 144 5.77 13.92 -5.81
N LYS A 145 6.68 14.70 -5.20
CA LYS A 145 8.12 14.41 -5.24
C LYS A 145 8.42 13.11 -4.51
N SER A 146 7.86 12.95 -3.31
CA SER A 146 8.02 11.73 -2.49
C SER A 146 7.43 10.50 -3.17
N ARG A 147 6.26 10.65 -3.80
CA ARG A 147 5.61 9.60 -4.59
C ARG A 147 6.46 9.17 -5.79
N THR A 148 6.94 10.13 -6.55
CA THR A 148 7.80 9.87 -7.73
C THR A 148 9.07 9.13 -7.32
N TYR A 149 9.73 9.58 -6.26
CA TYR A 149 10.91 8.91 -5.73
C TYR A 149 10.61 7.46 -5.30
N LEU A 150 9.56 7.24 -4.51
CA LEU A 150 9.20 5.89 -4.06
C LEU A 150 8.88 4.95 -5.23
N CYS A 151 8.14 5.45 -6.23
CA CYS A 151 7.80 4.65 -7.40
C CYS A 151 9.01 4.35 -8.32
N ALA A 152 10.10 5.10 -8.20
CA ALA A 152 11.35 4.83 -8.90
C ALA A 152 12.19 3.71 -8.24
N LEU A 153 11.90 3.35 -6.97
CA LEU A 153 12.60 2.28 -6.28
C LEU A 153 12.26 0.90 -6.87
N PRO A 154 13.21 -0.06 -6.91
CA PRO A 154 13.02 -1.37 -7.51
C PRO A 154 11.80 -2.13 -6.95
N GLY A 155 10.80 -2.40 -7.78
CA GLY A 155 9.60 -3.15 -7.39
C GLY A 155 8.66 -2.44 -6.42
N VAL A 156 8.80 -1.14 -6.28
CA VAL A 156 7.89 -0.27 -5.55
C VAL A 156 6.91 0.36 -6.53
N GLY A 157 5.66 -0.09 -6.47
CA GLY A 157 4.57 0.47 -7.29
C GLY A 157 3.76 1.50 -6.52
N ARG A 158 2.78 2.08 -7.23
CA ARG A 158 1.88 3.12 -6.72
C ARG A 158 1.22 2.79 -5.38
N LYS A 159 0.79 1.51 -5.19
CA LYS A 159 0.20 1.06 -3.92
C LYS A 159 1.19 1.10 -2.76
N THR A 160 2.41 0.64 -2.98
CA THR A 160 3.46 0.62 -1.95
C THR A 160 3.86 2.04 -1.55
N ALA A 161 4.04 2.92 -2.54
CA ALA A 161 4.31 4.33 -2.29
C ALA A 161 3.21 4.98 -1.45
N ALA A 162 1.94 4.76 -1.79
CA ALA A 162 0.81 5.29 -1.03
C ALA A 162 0.75 4.76 0.42
N CYS A 163 1.11 3.49 0.66
CA CYS A 163 1.22 2.96 2.03
C CYS A 163 2.27 3.72 2.85
N VAL A 164 3.47 3.91 2.30
CA VAL A 164 4.54 4.65 2.99
C VAL A 164 4.10 6.07 3.32
N LEU A 165 3.55 6.78 2.34
CA LEU A 165 3.13 8.17 2.52
C LEU A 165 2.01 8.31 3.56
N LEU A 166 0.98 7.47 3.46
CA LEU A 166 -0.17 7.55 4.36
C LEU A 166 0.15 7.05 5.76
N PHE A 167 0.72 5.85 5.90
CA PHE A 167 0.86 5.21 7.22
C PHE A 167 2.07 5.70 8.01
N SER A 168 3.15 6.10 7.33
CA SER A 168 4.33 6.61 8.03
C SER A 168 4.25 8.09 8.35
N PHE A 169 3.72 8.89 7.43
CA PHE A 169 3.76 10.35 7.52
C PHE A 169 2.38 11.00 7.66
N GLY A 170 1.29 10.29 7.38
CA GLY A 170 -0.04 10.89 7.30
C GLY A 170 -0.22 11.83 6.10
N LEU A 171 0.65 11.70 5.09
CA LEU A 171 0.57 12.50 3.88
C LEU A 171 -0.62 12.09 3.02
N PRO A 172 -1.23 13.03 2.28
CA PRO A 172 -2.45 12.77 1.50
C PRO A 172 -2.14 11.88 0.30
N ASP A 173 -2.26 10.59 0.51
CA ASP A 173 -2.28 9.54 -0.50
C ASP A 173 -3.19 8.41 -0.04
N ILE A 174 -3.65 7.57 -0.98
CA ILE A 174 -4.59 6.51 -0.67
C ILE A 174 -4.20 5.19 -1.35
N PRO A 175 -3.82 4.16 -0.59
CA PRO A 175 -3.50 2.86 -1.17
C PRO A 175 -4.76 2.20 -1.74
N VAL A 176 -4.68 1.71 -2.97
CA VAL A 176 -5.71 0.88 -3.58
C VAL A 176 -5.20 -0.54 -3.70
N ASP A 177 -5.64 -1.41 -2.79
CA ASP A 177 -5.34 -2.84 -2.85
C ASP A 177 -6.44 -3.61 -3.61
N THR A 178 -6.34 -4.92 -3.67
CA THR A 178 -7.33 -5.77 -4.35
C THR A 178 -8.73 -5.70 -3.72
N HIS A 179 -8.82 -5.42 -2.41
CA HIS A 179 -10.11 -5.22 -1.74
C HIS A 179 -10.71 -3.87 -2.08
N VAL A 180 -9.93 -2.80 -1.93
CA VAL A 180 -10.35 -1.43 -2.26
C VAL A 180 -10.70 -1.32 -3.74
N SER A 181 -9.88 -1.87 -4.63
CA SER A 181 -10.16 -1.92 -6.08
C SER A 181 -11.49 -2.61 -6.38
N ARG A 182 -11.70 -3.80 -5.83
CA ARG A 182 -12.95 -4.55 -6.04
C ARG A 182 -14.17 -3.81 -5.53
N VAL A 183 -14.11 -3.28 -4.30
CA VAL A 183 -15.22 -2.56 -3.68
C VAL A 183 -15.50 -1.28 -4.46
N GLY A 184 -14.48 -0.50 -4.77
CA GLY A 184 -14.59 0.75 -5.51
C GLY A 184 -15.16 0.54 -6.92
N THR A 185 -14.71 -0.49 -7.65
CA THR A 185 -15.24 -0.86 -8.96
C THR A 185 -16.73 -1.22 -8.87
N ARG A 186 -17.11 -2.07 -7.90
CA ARG A 186 -18.52 -2.48 -7.71
C ARG A 186 -19.43 -1.33 -7.30
N LEU A 187 -18.90 -0.37 -6.56
CA LEU A 187 -19.61 0.86 -6.19
C LEU A 187 -19.65 1.91 -7.32
N GLY A 188 -18.97 1.66 -8.44
CA GLY A 188 -18.89 2.62 -9.55
C GLY A 188 -18.03 3.85 -9.20
N LEU A 189 -17.07 3.73 -8.30
CA LEU A 189 -16.15 4.80 -7.93
C LEU A 189 -15.03 4.99 -8.95
N PHE A 190 -14.73 3.97 -9.73
CA PHE A 190 -13.69 3.96 -10.75
C PHE A 190 -14.25 3.93 -12.17
N ARG A 191 -13.51 4.49 -13.10
CA ARG A 191 -13.77 4.35 -14.53
C ARG A 191 -13.68 2.88 -14.94
N PRO A 192 -14.68 2.33 -15.62
CA PRO A 192 -14.62 0.95 -16.13
C PRO A 192 -13.39 0.73 -17.01
N GLY A 193 -12.66 -0.36 -16.78
CA GLY A 193 -11.46 -0.68 -17.55
C GLY A 193 -10.24 0.21 -17.26
N ALA A 194 -10.27 1.05 -16.22
CA ALA A 194 -9.09 1.82 -15.84
C ALA A 194 -7.93 0.88 -15.42
N PRO A 195 -6.69 1.16 -15.87
CA PRO A 195 -5.52 0.48 -15.36
C PRO A 195 -5.42 0.56 -13.84
N PHE A 196 -4.84 -0.47 -13.22
CA PHE A 196 -4.78 -0.57 -11.75
C PHE A 196 -4.05 0.63 -11.12
N GLU A 197 -3.01 1.11 -11.76
CA GLU A 197 -2.22 2.26 -11.31
C GLU A 197 -3.06 3.54 -11.23
N GLU A 198 -3.95 3.77 -12.19
CA GLU A 198 -4.84 4.94 -12.23
C GLU A 198 -5.87 4.93 -11.09
N LEU A 199 -6.20 3.76 -10.53
CA LEU A 199 -7.22 3.67 -9.49
C LEU A 199 -6.84 4.45 -8.23
N HIS A 200 -5.53 4.59 -7.95
CA HIS A 200 -5.03 5.37 -6.82
C HIS A 200 -5.36 6.85 -6.99
N ASP A 201 -5.07 7.40 -8.16
CA ASP A 201 -5.32 8.82 -8.45
C ASP A 201 -6.82 9.12 -8.58
N GLN A 202 -7.58 8.19 -9.15
CA GLN A 202 -9.04 8.30 -9.18
C GLN A 202 -9.64 8.28 -7.77
N MET A 203 -9.15 7.41 -6.88
CA MET A 203 -9.60 7.32 -5.49
C MET A 203 -9.22 8.58 -4.72
N LEU A 204 -7.97 9.02 -4.83
CA LEU A 204 -7.50 10.24 -4.18
C LEU A 204 -8.32 11.46 -4.60
N ALA A 205 -8.62 11.58 -5.89
CA ALA A 205 -9.38 12.71 -6.44
C ALA A 205 -10.85 12.78 -5.97
N ILE A 206 -11.42 11.69 -5.44
CA ILE A 206 -12.79 11.67 -4.90
C ILE A 206 -12.83 11.63 -3.38
N THR A 207 -11.71 11.27 -2.72
CA THR A 207 -11.62 11.19 -1.26
C THR A 207 -11.61 12.60 -0.67
N PRO A 208 -12.44 12.89 0.35
CA PRO A 208 -12.36 14.17 1.04
C PRO A 208 -10.98 14.34 1.69
N PRO A 209 -10.34 15.51 1.57
CA PRO A 209 -9.04 15.78 2.17
C PRO A 209 -9.03 15.50 3.67
N GLY A 210 -8.01 14.78 4.16
CA GLY A 210 -7.86 14.36 5.55
C GLY A 210 -8.65 13.11 5.94
N GLU A 211 -9.39 12.51 4.99
CA GLU A 211 -10.16 11.27 5.21
C GLU A 211 -9.55 10.05 4.48
N GLU A 212 -8.34 10.17 3.94
CA GLU A 212 -7.67 9.13 3.15
C GLU A 212 -7.52 7.83 3.94
N LEU A 213 -7.07 7.94 5.20
CA LEU A 213 -6.92 6.79 6.09
C LEU A 213 -8.27 6.12 6.36
N GLU A 214 -9.28 6.90 6.70
CA GLU A 214 -10.61 6.37 7.00
C GLU A 214 -11.20 5.66 5.79
N PHE A 215 -11.13 6.31 4.64
CA PHE A 215 -11.75 5.79 3.42
C PHE A 215 -11.06 4.51 2.96
N HIS A 216 -9.71 4.48 2.99
CA HIS A 216 -8.93 3.27 2.71
C HIS A 216 -9.30 2.12 3.65
N VAL A 217 -9.19 2.35 4.97
CA VAL A 217 -9.39 1.29 5.97
C VAL A 217 -10.81 0.73 5.94
N ASN A 218 -11.81 1.59 5.78
CA ASN A 218 -13.20 1.16 5.79
C ASN A 218 -13.59 0.43 4.49
N LEU A 219 -13.07 0.83 3.34
CA LEU A 219 -13.24 0.08 2.09
C LEU A 219 -12.53 -1.29 2.16
N LEU A 220 -11.33 -1.35 2.74
CA LEU A 220 -10.59 -2.59 2.97
C LEU A 220 -11.39 -3.54 3.88
N ARG A 221 -11.87 -3.05 5.02
CA ARG A 221 -12.71 -3.81 5.96
C ARG A 221 -13.98 -4.33 5.28
N HIS A 222 -14.64 -3.48 4.50
CA HIS A 222 -15.83 -3.85 3.76
C HIS A 222 -15.55 -4.94 2.71
N GLY A 223 -14.44 -4.83 2.02
CA GLY A 223 -13.97 -5.85 1.07
C GLY A 223 -13.65 -7.19 1.72
N ARG A 224 -13.11 -7.17 2.95
CA ARG A 224 -12.78 -8.40 3.70
C ARG A 224 -14.01 -9.05 4.35
N ARG A 225 -14.95 -8.27 4.87
CA ARG A 225 -16.05 -8.77 5.70
C ARG A 225 -17.37 -8.97 4.97
N THR A 226 -17.62 -8.20 3.91
CA THR A 226 -18.93 -8.14 3.26
C THR A 226 -18.83 -8.34 1.75
N CYS A 227 -18.03 -7.53 1.07
CA CYS A 227 -17.93 -7.53 -0.38
C CYS A 227 -16.88 -8.53 -0.87
N HIS A 228 -17.11 -9.85 -0.61
CA HIS A 228 -16.19 -10.91 -1.01
C HIS A 228 -16.04 -11.02 -2.54
N SER A 229 -14.94 -11.66 -3.00
CA SER A 229 -14.63 -11.71 -4.43
C SER A 229 -15.65 -12.55 -5.22
N ARG A 230 -15.97 -13.73 -4.75
CA ARG A 230 -16.85 -14.70 -5.46
C ARG A 230 -18.32 -14.56 -5.03
N THR A 231 -18.59 -14.55 -3.74
CA THR A 231 -19.93 -14.54 -3.14
C THR A 231 -20.05 -13.38 -2.15
N PRO A 232 -20.31 -12.14 -2.63
CA PRO A 232 -20.48 -11.00 -1.73
C PRO A 232 -21.81 -11.12 -0.96
N ALA A 233 -21.80 -10.75 0.34
CA ALA A 233 -22.98 -10.77 1.20
C ALA A 233 -23.88 -9.54 0.91
N CYS A 234 -24.44 -9.46 -0.31
CA CYS A 234 -25.20 -8.32 -0.77
C CYS A 234 -26.51 -8.08 -0.02
N ALA A 235 -27.12 -9.15 0.55
CA ALA A 235 -28.35 -9.04 1.33
C ALA A 235 -28.15 -8.23 2.62
N GLU A 236 -27.00 -8.41 3.27
CA GLU A 236 -26.62 -7.77 4.53
C GLU A 236 -25.77 -6.49 4.35
N CYS A 237 -25.48 -6.14 3.09
CA CYS A 237 -24.57 -5.04 2.78
C CYS A 237 -25.19 -3.67 3.06
N ALA A 238 -24.57 -2.90 3.95
CA ALA A 238 -25.01 -1.54 4.26
C ALA A 238 -24.99 -0.60 3.05
N LEU A 239 -24.22 -0.92 2.00
CA LEU A 239 -24.11 -0.15 0.77
C LEU A 239 -25.03 -0.69 -0.36
N ALA A 240 -25.82 -1.74 -0.11
CA ALA A 240 -26.59 -2.43 -1.14
C ALA A 240 -27.49 -1.49 -1.97
N ARG A 241 -28.13 -0.52 -1.32
CA ARG A 241 -29.04 0.46 -1.99
C ARG A 241 -28.30 1.45 -2.89
N MET A 242 -27.00 1.63 -2.66
CA MET A 242 -26.14 2.55 -3.43
C MET A 242 -25.24 1.83 -4.44
N CYS A 243 -25.24 0.48 -4.43
CA CYS A 243 -24.33 -0.31 -5.23
C CYS A 243 -24.94 -0.66 -6.60
N PRO A 244 -24.39 -0.14 -7.71
CA PRO A 244 -24.89 -0.46 -9.05
C PRO A 244 -24.68 -1.94 -9.42
N SER A 245 -23.69 -2.60 -8.80
CA SER A 245 -23.38 -4.01 -9.07
C SER A 245 -24.22 -4.99 -8.25
N ARG A 246 -25.14 -4.54 -7.38
CA ARG A 246 -25.94 -5.43 -6.52
C ARG A 246 -26.68 -6.50 -7.31
N GLY A 247 -27.32 -6.12 -8.42
CA GLY A 247 -28.10 -7.04 -9.25
C GLY A 247 -27.27 -8.17 -9.88
N ALA A 248 -26.00 -7.89 -10.19
CA ALA A 248 -25.11 -8.90 -10.80
C ALA A 248 -24.75 -10.08 -9.88
N PHE A 249 -25.02 -9.96 -8.57
CA PHE A 249 -24.70 -10.97 -7.55
C PHE A 249 -25.93 -11.49 -6.80
N ALA A 250 -27.11 -10.88 -7.02
CA ALA A 250 -28.34 -11.26 -6.34
C ALA A 250 -28.91 -12.61 -6.84
N SER A 251 -28.46 -13.09 -7.99
CA SER A 251 -28.99 -14.27 -8.69
C SER A 251 -28.05 -15.48 -8.69
N ARG A 252 -26.99 -15.48 -7.90
CA ARG A 252 -26.13 -16.66 -7.77
C ARG A 252 -26.52 -17.44 -6.52
N PRO A 253 -27.13 -18.63 -6.69
CA PRO A 253 -27.41 -19.54 -5.59
C PRO A 253 -26.12 -20.01 -4.90
#